data_1ed2d933e5d89a1e2375005bd8915ac8
#
_entry.id   1ed2d933e5d89a1e2375005bd8915ac8
#
_cell.length_a   1.000
_cell.length_b   1.000
_cell.length_c   1.000
_cell.angle_alpha   90.00
_cell.angle_beta   90.00
_cell.angle_gamma   90.00
#
_symmetry.space_group_name_H-M   'P 1'
#
loop_
_entity.id
_entity.type
_entity.pdbx_description
1 polymer ?
#
loop_
_entity_poly.entity_id
_entity_poly.type
_entity_poly.pdbx_seq_one_letter_code
_entity_poly.pdbx_strand_id
1 'polypeptide(L)'
;MLSKVKYTDPIYSILVKISIILFILFTGWLLYDHFINRPPEMRYYLSGNTAFKDKRYDTSLENYFKAFSYDQSDVYIIEGIARSYMELNDYENSLKYFDLAIKTDEEFAPAYANLGVLYDRKKDYINAIKYYGTALRLDKELSEGMHWIDRLLYDVREKPPTIMDRLKYLNDQMLLPENKRILSIDNINKEQINYEK
;
A
#
# COMPACT_ATOMS: atom_id res chain seq x y z
N MET A 1 -35.88 -38.13 20.98
CA MET A 1 -34.92 -39.19 21.36
C MET A 1 -33.92 -39.34 20.20
N LEU A 2 -32.82 -38.55 20.22
CA LEU A 2 -31.80 -38.61 19.18
C LEU A 2 -30.87 -39.79 19.52
N SER A 3 -30.92 -40.84 18.68
CA SER A 3 -30.05 -42.00 18.80
C SER A 3 -28.59 -41.54 18.67
N LYS A 4 -27.79 -41.75 19.71
CA LYS A 4 -26.33 -41.63 19.65
C LYS A 4 -25.82 -42.64 18.63
N VAL A 5 -25.48 -42.15 17.43
CA VAL A 5 -24.75 -42.95 16.45
C VAL A 5 -23.39 -43.23 17.05
N LYS A 6 -23.18 -44.46 17.54
CA LYS A 6 -21.86 -44.97 17.93
C LYS A 6 -21.08 -45.22 16.66
N TYR A 7 -20.16 -44.32 16.31
CA TYR A 7 -19.15 -44.56 15.28
C TYR A 7 -18.15 -45.60 15.80
N THR A 8 -18.51 -46.87 15.62
CA THR A 8 -17.70 -48.03 16.06
C THR A 8 -17.02 -48.74 14.89
N ASP A 9 -17.06 -48.15 13.69
CA ASP A 9 -16.35 -48.67 12.53
C ASP A 9 -14.85 -48.36 12.66
N PRO A 10 -13.98 -49.38 12.84
CA PRO A 10 -12.54 -49.20 12.97
C PRO A 10 -11.94 -48.52 11.72
N ILE A 11 -12.48 -48.77 10.54
CA ILE A 11 -12.01 -48.16 9.28
C ILE A 11 -12.26 -46.65 9.31
N TYR A 12 -13.47 -46.23 9.73
CA TYR A 12 -13.79 -44.81 9.87
C TYR A 12 -12.86 -44.10 10.86
N SER A 13 -12.59 -44.69 12.00
CA SER A 13 -11.67 -44.15 13.02
C SER A 13 -10.25 -43.96 12.46
N ILE A 14 -9.77 -44.93 11.67
CA ILE A 14 -8.45 -44.86 11.02
C ILE A 14 -8.44 -43.74 9.97
N LEU A 15 -9.46 -43.65 9.14
CA LEU A 15 -9.57 -42.59 8.09
C LEU A 15 -9.59 -41.19 8.72
N VAL A 16 -10.33 -41.01 9.82
CA VAL A 16 -10.35 -39.71 10.53
C VAL A 16 -8.97 -39.37 11.07
N LYS A 17 -8.24 -40.28 11.66
CA LYS A 17 -6.87 -40.03 12.15
C LYS A 17 -5.92 -39.69 11.02
N ILE A 18 -5.99 -40.40 9.91
CA ILE A 18 -5.18 -40.10 8.70
C ILE A 18 -5.51 -38.70 8.18
N SER A 19 -6.79 -38.36 8.08
CA SER A 19 -7.21 -37.01 7.62
C SER A 19 -6.69 -35.90 8.53
N ILE A 20 -6.71 -36.09 9.84
CA ILE A 20 -6.16 -35.11 10.79
C ILE A 20 -4.64 -34.97 10.62
N ILE A 21 -3.93 -36.09 10.47
CA ILE A 21 -2.46 -36.05 10.24
C ILE A 21 -2.14 -35.34 8.94
N LEU A 22 -2.83 -35.64 7.85
CA LEU A 22 -2.64 -35.00 6.56
C LEU A 22 -2.95 -33.50 6.63
N PHE A 23 -4.00 -33.11 7.34
CA PHE A 23 -4.34 -31.71 7.57
C PHE A 23 -3.24 -30.97 8.34
N ILE A 24 -2.69 -31.57 9.40
CA ILE A 24 -1.59 -30.99 10.18
C ILE A 24 -0.32 -30.85 9.32
N LEU A 25 0.01 -31.87 8.54
CA LEU A 25 1.17 -31.83 7.64
C LEU A 25 1.00 -30.77 6.54
N PHE A 26 -0.18 -30.69 5.94
CA PHE A 26 -0.49 -29.71 4.92
C PHE A 26 -0.46 -28.27 5.45
N THR A 27 -1.09 -28.03 6.60
CA THR A 27 -1.05 -26.70 7.24
C THR A 27 0.37 -26.35 7.71
N GLY A 28 1.11 -27.30 8.25
CA GLY A 28 2.53 -27.11 8.61
C GLY A 28 3.39 -26.77 7.39
N TRP A 29 3.18 -27.45 6.26
CA TRP A 29 3.86 -27.14 5.00
C TRP A 29 3.48 -25.75 4.46
N LEU A 30 2.19 -25.38 4.49
CA LEU A 30 1.74 -24.03 4.09
C LEU A 30 2.38 -22.92 4.94
N LEU A 31 2.46 -23.14 6.26
CA LEU A 31 3.10 -22.18 7.16
C LEU A 31 4.61 -22.11 6.91
N TYR A 32 5.27 -23.22 6.70
CA TYR A 32 6.69 -23.25 6.33
C TYR A 32 6.95 -22.48 5.05
N ASP A 33 6.18 -22.78 3.98
CA ASP A 33 6.33 -22.12 2.69
C ASP A 33 6.06 -20.61 2.81
N HIS A 34 4.98 -20.25 3.51
CA HIS A 34 4.60 -18.84 3.67
C HIS A 34 5.57 -18.01 4.51
N PHE A 35 6.13 -18.55 5.58
CA PHE A 35 6.95 -17.76 6.51
C PHE A 35 8.47 -17.97 6.34
N ILE A 36 8.91 -19.12 5.88
CA ILE A 36 10.33 -19.50 5.87
C ILE A 36 10.90 -19.53 4.45
N ASN A 37 10.13 -19.99 3.47
CA ASN A 37 10.58 -20.17 2.09
C ASN A 37 10.39 -18.94 1.20
N ARG A 38 10.11 -17.77 1.77
CA ARG A 38 10.00 -16.54 0.97
C ARG A 38 11.35 -16.12 0.40
N PRO A 39 11.39 -15.72 -0.87
CA PRO A 39 12.60 -15.20 -1.48
C PRO A 39 13.08 -13.93 -0.76
N PRO A 40 14.40 -13.64 -0.76
CA PRO A 40 14.99 -12.56 0.03
C PRO A 40 14.37 -11.18 -0.26
N GLU A 41 14.14 -10.85 -1.53
CA GLU A 41 13.50 -9.60 -1.96
C GLU A 41 12.15 -9.40 -1.29
N MET A 42 11.29 -10.42 -1.30
CA MET A 42 9.97 -10.37 -0.68
C MET A 42 10.06 -10.19 0.84
N ARG A 43 11.01 -10.85 1.52
CA ARG A 43 11.18 -10.70 2.97
C ARG A 43 11.56 -9.27 3.33
N TYR A 44 12.52 -8.69 2.61
CA TYR A 44 12.94 -7.30 2.84
C TYR A 44 11.85 -6.30 2.43
N TYR A 45 11.13 -6.54 1.33
CA TYR A 45 9.99 -5.72 0.93
C TYR A 45 8.92 -5.65 2.02
N LEU A 46 8.49 -6.80 2.55
CA LEU A 46 7.49 -6.85 3.64
C LEU A 46 8.00 -6.22 4.94
N SER A 47 9.30 -6.35 5.24
CA SER A 47 9.92 -5.67 6.38
C SER A 47 9.93 -4.15 6.19
N GLY A 48 10.17 -3.70 4.95
CA GLY A 48 10.05 -2.30 4.54
C GLY A 48 8.64 -1.76 4.75
N ASN A 49 7.62 -2.49 4.26
CA ASN A 49 6.21 -2.12 4.44
C ASN A 49 5.83 -2.02 5.93
N THR A 50 6.27 -2.98 6.75
CA THR A 50 6.01 -2.96 8.19
C THR A 50 6.66 -1.74 8.86
N ALA A 51 7.93 -1.47 8.56
CA ALA A 51 8.63 -0.30 9.09
C ALA A 51 7.98 1.02 8.63
N PHE A 52 7.49 1.07 7.37
CA PHE A 52 6.78 2.23 6.83
C PHE A 52 5.48 2.50 7.60
N LYS A 53 4.65 1.48 7.82
CA LYS A 53 3.41 1.57 8.63
C LYS A 53 3.67 2.02 10.06
N ASP A 54 4.80 1.58 10.63
CA ASP A 54 5.25 2.03 11.95
C ASP A 54 5.89 3.44 11.95
N LYS A 55 5.89 4.13 10.80
CA LYS A 55 6.51 5.45 10.59
C LYS A 55 8.03 5.48 10.85
N ARG A 56 8.68 4.32 10.78
CA ARG A 56 10.14 4.17 10.87
C ARG A 56 10.75 4.24 9.47
N TYR A 57 10.70 5.43 8.86
CA TYR A 57 10.99 5.63 7.44
C TYR A 57 12.43 5.35 7.05
N ASP A 58 13.42 5.63 7.92
CA ASP A 58 14.82 5.26 7.69
C ASP A 58 14.99 3.74 7.61
N THR A 59 14.38 3.00 8.55
CA THR A 59 14.39 1.53 8.56
C THR A 59 13.65 0.96 7.35
N SER A 60 12.55 1.60 6.96
CA SER A 60 11.78 1.24 5.76
C SER A 60 12.65 1.37 4.51
N LEU A 61 13.31 2.51 4.35
CA LEU A 61 14.22 2.79 3.23
C LEU A 61 15.37 1.78 3.15
N GLU A 62 16.01 1.47 4.29
CA GLU A 62 17.07 0.45 4.34
C GLU A 62 16.58 -0.92 3.87
N ASN A 63 15.39 -1.35 4.32
CA ASN A 63 14.83 -2.63 3.92
C ASN A 63 14.42 -2.66 2.44
N TYR A 64 13.82 -1.59 1.91
CA TYR A 64 13.51 -1.53 0.49
C TYR A 64 14.79 -1.53 -0.38
N PHE A 65 15.87 -0.88 0.04
CA PHE A 65 17.14 -0.98 -0.67
C PHE A 65 17.73 -2.38 -0.63
N LYS A 66 17.60 -3.11 0.49
CA LYS A 66 17.96 -4.52 0.54
C LYS A 66 17.13 -5.35 -0.44
N ALA A 67 15.80 -5.12 -0.49
CA ALA A 67 14.94 -5.78 -1.48
C ALA A 67 15.36 -5.43 -2.92
N PHE A 68 15.60 -4.15 -3.19
CA PHE A 68 16.05 -3.64 -4.50
C PHE A 68 17.39 -4.23 -4.97
N SER A 69 18.27 -4.59 -4.03
CA SER A 69 19.54 -5.26 -4.39
C SER A 69 19.35 -6.66 -4.96
N TYR A 70 18.21 -7.29 -4.70
CA TYR A 70 17.84 -8.60 -5.25
C TYR A 70 16.99 -8.49 -6.52
N ASP A 71 16.05 -7.54 -6.55
CA ASP A 71 15.24 -7.27 -7.73
C ASP A 71 15.10 -5.75 -7.95
N GLN A 72 15.78 -5.27 -9.00
CA GLN A 72 15.78 -3.85 -9.39
C GLN A 72 14.63 -3.49 -10.34
N SER A 73 13.87 -4.48 -10.77
CA SER A 73 12.76 -4.31 -11.72
C SER A 73 11.38 -4.37 -11.04
N ASP A 74 11.32 -4.71 -9.76
CA ASP A 74 10.05 -4.73 -9.02
C ASP A 74 9.59 -3.30 -8.73
N VAL A 75 8.49 -2.90 -9.39
CA VAL A 75 7.91 -1.56 -9.28
C VAL A 75 7.42 -1.24 -7.88
N TYR A 76 6.98 -2.23 -7.10
CA TYR A 76 6.52 -2.04 -5.73
C TYR A 76 7.69 -1.71 -4.78
N ILE A 77 8.84 -2.33 -4.99
CA ILE A 77 10.06 -2.03 -4.23
C ILE A 77 10.53 -0.60 -4.54
N ILE A 78 10.57 -0.24 -5.84
CA ILE A 78 10.98 1.09 -6.30
C ILE A 78 10.07 2.17 -5.72
N GLU A 79 8.76 1.93 -5.76
CA GLU A 79 7.74 2.83 -5.22
C GLU A 79 7.86 2.96 -3.69
N GLY A 80 8.13 1.86 -2.98
CA GLY A 80 8.39 1.86 -1.54
C GLY A 80 9.58 2.74 -1.15
N ILE A 81 10.68 2.70 -1.94
CA ILE A 81 11.83 3.61 -1.77
C ILE A 81 11.39 5.06 -1.95
N ALA A 82 10.65 5.36 -3.03
CA ALA A 82 10.18 6.71 -3.33
C ALA A 82 9.31 7.29 -2.20
N ARG A 83 8.37 6.50 -1.68
CA ARG A 83 7.51 6.89 -0.54
C ARG A 83 8.34 7.14 0.73
N SER A 84 9.30 6.27 1.01
CA SER A 84 10.15 6.44 2.19
C SER A 84 10.94 7.74 2.13
N TYR A 85 11.52 8.08 0.99
CA TYR A 85 12.17 9.38 0.78
C TYR A 85 11.18 10.55 0.92
N MET A 86 9.95 10.42 0.41
CA MET A 86 8.94 11.45 0.55
C MET A 86 8.60 11.75 2.02
N GLU A 87 8.45 10.72 2.84
CA GLU A 87 8.17 10.87 4.26
C GLU A 87 9.36 11.42 5.06
N LEU A 88 10.59 11.18 4.58
CA LEU A 88 11.82 11.79 5.11
C LEU A 88 12.04 13.23 4.61
N ASN A 89 11.12 13.77 3.79
CA ASN A 89 11.19 15.08 3.14
C ASN A 89 12.37 15.22 2.16
N ASP A 90 12.98 14.11 1.73
CA ASP A 90 13.95 14.08 0.64
C ASP A 90 13.22 14.00 -0.71
N TYR A 91 12.64 15.13 -1.10
CA TYR A 91 11.80 15.19 -2.30
C TYR A 91 12.57 14.99 -3.60
N GLU A 92 13.87 15.26 -3.62
CA GLU A 92 14.70 15.05 -4.80
C GLU A 92 14.87 13.56 -5.10
N ASN A 93 15.27 12.78 -4.11
CA ASN A 93 15.39 11.33 -4.27
C ASN A 93 14.02 10.68 -4.44
N SER A 94 12.98 11.17 -3.76
CA SER A 94 11.61 10.70 -3.95
C SER A 94 11.16 10.82 -5.41
N LEU A 95 11.34 11.99 -6.03
CA LEU A 95 11.02 12.21 -7.45
C LEU A 95 11.79 11.26 -8.37
N LYS A 96 13.09 11.09 -8.13
CA LYS A 96 13.93 10.17 -8.91
C LYS A 96 13.39 8.74 -8.90
N TYR A 97 12.97 8.24 -7.75
CA TYR A 97 12.46 6.87 -7.63
C TYR A 97 11.01 6.74 -8.12
N PHE A 98 10.15 7.74 -7.97
CA PHE A 98 8.85 7.73 -8.65
C PHE A 98 8.98 7.76 -10.18
N ASP A 99 9.90 8.55 -10.73
CA ASP A 99 10.20 8.53 -12.17
C ASP A 99 10.73 7.16 -12.62
N LEU A 100 11.54 6.50 -11.79
CA LEU A 100 12.01 5.14 -12.09
C LEU A 100 10.84 4.15 -12.05
N ALA A 101 9.93 4.24 -11.08
CA ALA A 101 8.74 3.40 -11.01
C ALA A 101 7.88 3.53 -12.27
N ILE A 102 7.62 4.76 -12.71
CA ILE A 102 6.85 5.03 -13.93
C ILE A 102 7.57 4.50 -15.19
N LYS A 103 8.91 4.60 -15.25
CA LYS A 103 9.68 4.02 -16.37
C LYS A 103 9.66 2.51 -16.37
N THR A 104 9.54 1.88 -15.21
CA THR A 104 9.47 0.43 -15.07
C THR A 104 8.08 -0.09 -15.43
N ASP A 105 7.03 0.63 -15.03
CA ASP A 105 5.63 0.34 -15.36
C ASP A 105 4.86 1.66 -15.54
N GLU A 106 4.58 2.01 -16.80
CA GLU A 106 3.86 3.24 -17.15
C GLU A 106 2.39 3.25 -16.72
N GLU A 107 1.82 2.08 -16.41
CA GLU A 107 0.43 1.92 -15.95
C GLU A 107 0.33 1.81 -14.42
N PHE A 108 1.44 1.90 -13.70
CA PHE A 108 1.46 1.78 -12.25
C PHE A 108 0.85 3.02 -11.58
N ALA A 109 -0.47 3.03 -11.44
CA ALA A 109 -1.26 4.13 -10.92
C ALA A 109 -0.82 4.67 -9.53
N PRO A 110 -0.36 3.83 -8.55
CA PRO A 110 0.12 4.32 -7.26
C PRO A 110 1.28 5.31 -7.35
N ALA A 111 2.22 5.14 -8.30
CA ALA A 111 3.32 6.09 -8.48
C ALA A 111 2.81 7.48 -8.86
N TYR A 112 1.83 7.55 -9.76
CA TYR A 112 1.22 8.83 -10.14
C TYR A 112 0.42 9.45 -8.97
N ALA A 113 -0.31 8.63 -8.20
CA ALA A 113 -1.04 9.11 -7.03
C ALA A 113 -0.09 9.75 -6.01
N ASN A 114 1.00 9.07 -5.69
CA ASN A 114 2.00 9.54 -4.73
C ASN A 114 2.82 10.74 -5.27
N LEU A 115 3.07 10.82 -6.57
CA LEU A 115 3.60 12.05 -7.19
C LEU A 115 2.64 13.23 -7.00
N GLY A 116 1.34 13.00 -7.15
CA GLY A 116 0.34 14.01 -6.85
C GLY A 116 0.44 14.52 -5.42
N VAL A 117 0.56 13.59 -4.43
CA VAL A 117 0.77 13.94 -3.02
C VAL A 117 2.06 14.72 -2.82
N LEU A 118 3.16 14.31 -3.45
CA LEU A 118 4.46 14.97 -3.34
C LEU A 118 4.40 16.40 -3.87
N TYR A 119 3.82 16.62 -5.05
CA TYR A 119 3.67 17.97 -5.61
C TYR A 119 2.71 18.84 -4.79
N ASP A 120 1.66 18.26 -4.21
CA ASP A 120 0.76 18.95 -3.30
C ASP A 120 1.50 19.42 -2.02
N ARG A 121 2.32 18.56 -1.41
CA ARG A 121 3.21 18.91 -0.27
C ARG A 121 4.20 20.03 -0.65
N LYS A 122 4.70 20.03 -1.88
CA LYS A 122 5.57 21.10 -2.44
C LYS A 122 4.80 22.36 -2.81
N LYS A 123 3.47 22.39 -2.67
CA LYS A 123 2.58 23.48 -3.08
C LYS A 123 2.58 23.76 -4.58
N ASP A 124 3.01 22.78 -5.38
CA ASP A 124 2.89 22.79 -6.84
C ASP A 124 1.57 22.15 -7.25
N TYR A 125 0.49 22.90 -7.06
CA TYR A 125 -0.87 22.39 -7.23
C TYR A 125 -1.23 22.06 -8.69
N ILE A 126 -0.54 22.68 -9.64
CA ILE A 126 -0.75 22.38 -11.07
C ILE A 126 -0.28 20.97 -11.39
N ASN A 127 0.93 20.61 -10.96
CA ASN A 127 1.45 19.27 -11.12
C ASN A 127 0.70 18.27 -10.25
N ALA A 128 0.29 18.63 -9.03
CA ALA A 128 -0.55 17.78 -8.19
C ALA A 128 -1.85 17.37 -8.91
N ILE A 129 -2.59 18.34 -9.46
CA ILE A 129 -3.83 18.11 -10.24
C ILE A 129 -3.56 17.17 -11.43
N LYS A 130 -2.48 17.42 -12.18
CA LYS A 130 -2.09 16.60 -13.33
C LYS A 130 -1.88 15.13 -12.92
N TYR A 131 -1.09 14.90 -11.87
CA TYR A 131 -0.73 13.56 -11.44
C TYR A 131 -1.87 12.81 -10.78
N TYR A 132 -2.69 13.46 -9.95
CA TYR A 132 -3.93 12.87 -9.42
C TYR A 132 -4.89 12.48 -10.55
N GLY A 133 -5.07 13.34 -11.54
CA GLY A 133 -5.91 13.04 -12.71
C GLY A 133 -5.37 11.87 -13.53
N THR A 134 -4.06 11.73 -13.65
CA THR A 134 -3.45 10.58 -14.34
C THR A 134 -3.66 9.29 -13.54
N ALA A 135 -3.43 9.29 -12.23
CA ALA A 135 -3.64 8.14 -11.36
C ALA A 135 -5.09 7.61 -11.45
N LEU A 136 -6.07 8.50 -11.34
CA LEU A 136 -7.50 8.14 -11.40
C LEU A 136 -7.96 7.68 -12.79
N ARG A 137 -7.26 8.07 -13.85
CA ARG A 137 -7.53 7.56 -15.20
C ARG A 137 -6.99 6.14 -15.37
N LEU A 138 -5.83 5.84 -14.79
CA LEU A 138 -5.22 4.51 -14.82
C LEU A 138 -5.94 3.53 -13.88
N ASP A 139 -6.27 3.98 -12.68
CA ASP A 139 -6.97 3.16 -11.69
C ASP A 139 -8.06 3.96 -10.96
N LYS A 140 -9.31 3.68 -11.26
CA LYS A 140 -10.46 4.34 -10.65
C LYS A 140 -10.68 3.92 -9.18
N GLU A 141 -10.20 2.74 -8.79
CA GLU A 141 -10.35 2.24 -7.41
C GLU A 141 -9.62 3.13 -6.40
N LEU A 142 -8.59 3.86 -6.85
CA LEU A 142 -7.91 4.88 -6.02
C LEU A 142 -8.84 6.01 -5.53
N SER A 143 -10.02 6.18 -6.16
CA SER A 143 -11.04 7.11 -5.70
C SER A 143 -11.82 6.61 -4.48
N GLU A 144 -11.82 5.31 -4.21
CA GLU A 144 -12.60 4.71 -3.12
C GLU A 144 -11.94 4.93 -1.75
N GLY A 145 -10.62 5.12 -1.74
CA GLY A 145 -9.84 5.34 -0.53
C GLY A 145 -9.75 4.09 0.36
N MET A 146 -9.39 4.28 1.62
CA MET A 146 -9.14 3.20 2.56
C MET A 146 -10.37 2.32 2.78
N HIS A 147 -10.23 1.00 2.59
CA HIS A 147 -11.30 0.03 2.78
C HIS A 147 -11.76 -0.01 4.25
N TRP A 148 -13.04 -0.33 4.50
CA TRP A 148 -13.61 -0.30 5.85
C TRP A 148 -12.93 -1.28 6.83
N ILE A 149 -12.43 -2.42 6.34
CA ILE A 149 -11.69 -3.41 7.15
C ILE A 149 -10.37 -2.80 7.63
N ASP A 150 -9.65 -2.11 6.75
CA ASP A 150 -8.37 -1.47 7.09
C ASP A 150 -8.60 -0.34 8.09
N ARG A 151 -9.65 0.45 7.90
CA ARG A 151 -10.04 1.46 8.88
C ARG A 151 -10.35 0.87 10.26
N LEU A 152 -11.00 -0.30 10.30
CA LEU A 152 -11.28 -1.01 11.55
C LEU A 152 -9.98 -1.51 12.21
N LEU A 153 -9.08 -2.12 11.42
CA LEU A 153 -7.82 -2.68 11.92
C LEU A 153 -6.86 -1.60 12.44
N TYR A 154 -6.88 -0.41 11.84
CA TYR A 154 -5.99 0.70 12.19
C TYR A 154 -6.66 1.77 13.06
N ASP A 155 -7.87 1.50 13.60
CA ASP A 155 -8.69 2.44 14.41
C ASP A 155 -8.89 3.81 13.73
N VAL A 156 -9.05 3.81 12.40
CA VAL A 156 -9.32 5.02 11.61
C VAL A 156 -10.83 5.29 11.62
N ARG A 157 -11.28 6.17 12.50
CA ARG A 157 -12.70 6.45 12.72
C ARG A 157 -13.35 7.18 11.56
N GLU A 158 -12.67 8.18 11.02
CA GLU A 158 -13.15 8.95 9.87
C GLU A 158 -12.43 8.48 8.60
N LYS A 159 -13.17 8.44 7.48
CA LYS A 159 -12.59 8.09 6.19
C LYS A 159 -11.62 9.21 5.77
N PRO A 160 -10.32 8.93 5.56
CA PRO A 160 -9.39 9.92 5.06
C PRO A 160 -9.83 10.45 3.70
N PRO A 161 -9.56 11.73 3.38
CA PRO A 161 -9.84 12.27 2.06
C PRO A 161 -9.09 11.49 0.99
N THR A 162 -9.79 11.19 -0.11
CA THR A 162 -9.21 10.48 -1.26
C THR A 162 -8.49 11.46 -2.20
N ILE A 163 -7.68 10.92 -3.14
CA ILE A 163 -7.12 11.75 -4.20
C ILE A 163 -8.21 12.39 -5.08
N MET A 164 -9.36 11.74 -5.22
CA MET A 164 -10.50 12.31 -5.94
C MET A 164 -11.05 13.53 -5.21
N ASP A 165 -11.24 13.44 -3.89
CA ASP A 165 -11.70 14.56 -3.08
C ASP A 165 -10.72 15.73 -3.17
N ARG A 166 -9.42 15.43 -3.09
CA ARG A 166 -8.37 16.44 -3.19
C ARG A 166 -8.28 17.07 -4.58
N LEU A 167 -8.34 16.24 -5.63
CA LEU A 167 -8.35 16.71 -7.02
C LEU A 167 -9.54 17.64 -7.29
N LYS A 168 -10.74 17.24 -6.85
CA LYS A 168 -11.95 18.07 -6.97
C LYS A 168 -11.76 19.40 -6.24
N TYR A 169 -11.32 19.36 -4.99
CA TYR A 169 -11.07 20.55 -4.20
C TYR A 169 -10.09 21.51 -4.90
N LEU A 170 -8.96 21.02 -5.38
CA LEU A 170 -7.96 21.85 -6.07
C LEU A 170 -8.53 22.46 -7.35
N ASN A 171 -9.26 21.69 -8.16
CA ASN A 171 -9.91 22.19 -9.35
C ASN A 171 -10.94 23.31 -9.03
N ASP A 172 -11.77 23.12 -8.00
CA ASP A 172 -12.74 24.13 -7.58
C ASP A 172 -12.04 25.42 -7.11
N GLN A 173 -10.91 25.29 -6.39
CA GLN A 173 -10.10 26.45 -5.99
C GLN A 173 -9.45 27.16 -7.20
N MET A 174 -9.02 26.41 -8.22
CA MET A 174 -8.42 27.01 -9.43
C MET A 174 -9.42 27.83 -10.25
N LEU A 175 -10.71 27.60 -10.11
CA LEU A 175 -11.77 28.43 -10.73
C LEU A 175 -11.93 29.80 -10.04
N LEU A 176 -11.45 29.95 -8.82
CA LEU A 176 -11.53 31.21 -8.10
C LEU A 176 -10.43 32.19 -8.53
N PRO A 177 -10.66 33.52 -8.40
CA PRO A 177 -9.61 34.51 -8.51
C PRO A 177 -8.45 34.19 -7.57
N GLU A 178 -7.22 34.42 -8.00
CA GLU A 178 -6.00 34.01 -7.31
C GLU A 178 -5.96 34.45 -5.82
N ASN A 179 -6.39 35.67 -5.55
CA ASN A 179 -6.44 36.25 -4.20
C ASN A 179 -7.54 35.63 -3.27
N LYS A 180 -8.39 34.74 -3.80
CA LYS A 180 -9.46 34.04 -3.04
C LYS A 180 -9.19 32.55 -2.87
N ARG A 181 -8.09 32.03 -3.47
CA ARG A 181 -7.77 30.60 -3.40
C ARG A 181 -7.23 30.21 -2.03
N ILE A 182 -7.78 29.14 -1.49
CA ILE A 182 -7.28 28.49 -0.27
C ILE A 182 -6.77 27.11 -0.69
N LEU A 183 -5.53 27.01 -1.13
CA LEU A 183 -4.97 25.81 -1.74
C LEU A 183 -4.38 24.83 -0.72
N SER A 184 -3.96 25.32 0.45
CA SER A 184 -3.43 24.51 1.54
C SER A 184 -4.39 24.53 2.73
N ILE A 185 -4.79 23.35 3.21
CA ILE A 185 -5.54 23.17 4.45
C ILE A 185 -4.70 22.23 5.32
N ASP A 186 -4.03 22.79 6.34
CA ASP A 186 -2.99 22.10 7.11
C ASP A 186 -3.46 20.75 7.71
N ASN A 187 -4.70 20.66 8.15
CA ASN A 187 -5.22 19.41 8.71
C ASN A 187 -5.45 18.35 7.63
N ILE A 188 -5.99 18.71 6.47
CA ILE A 188 -6.27 17.78 5.37
C ILE A 188 -4.98 17.32 4.71
N ASN A 189 -4.01 18.24 4.53
CA ASN A 189 -2.74 17.91 3.87
C ASN A 189 -1.85 16.98 4.73
N LYS A 190 -1.98 17.00 6.06
CA LYS A 190 -1.24 16.10 6.97
C LYS A 190 -1.85 14.70 7.05
N GLU A 191 -3.14 14.57 6.76
CA GLU A 191 -3.88 13.31 6.82
C GLU A 191 -3.90 12.57 5.47
N GLN A 192 -3.30 13.14 4.43
CA GLN A 192 -3.20 12.53 3.13
C GLN A 192 -2.36 11.25 3.21
N ILE A 193 -3.01 10.11 2.93
CA ILE A 193 -2.36 8.80 2.96
C ILE A 193 -1.52 8.58 1.71
N ASN A 194 -0.47 7.75 1.83
CA ASN A 194 0.25 7.20 0.69
C ASN A 194 -0.56 6.06 0.07
N TYR A 195 -0.51 5.96 -1.24
CA TYR A 195 -1.26 4.95 -1.99
C TYR A 195 -0.39 3.72 -2.23
N GLU A 196 -0.86 2.58 -1.70
CA GLU A 196 -0.31 1.24 -1.95
C GLU A 196 -1.35 0.42 -2.74
N LYS A 197 -0.88 -0.53 -3.55
CA LYS A 197 -1.75 -1.50 -4.21
C LYS A 197 -1.63 -2.86 -3.55
#